data_5f6c030072222ad124e2e9320d550297
#
_entry.id   5f6c030072222ad124e2e9320d550297
#
_cell.length_a   1.000
_cell.length_b   1.000
_cell.length_c   1.000
_cell.angle_alpha   90.00
_cell.angle_beta   90.00
_cell.angle_gamma   90.00
#
_symmetry.space_group_name_H-M   'P 1'
#
loop_
_entity.id
_entity.type
_entity.pdbx_description
1 polymer ?
#
loop_
_entity_poly.entity_id
_entity_poly.type
_entity_poly.pdbx_seq_one_letter_code
_entity_poly.pdbx_strand_id
1 'polypeptide(L)'
;MFVIQPVNDSDAPELLLAFQRLIPQLTRNNPPPTLGEIVALLKSDSSVLLIARAEDSSIVGALSLTVYRVPTGIRSIIEDVVVDEHVRGQGIGEALVRRALEIAKEKGAAHLTLTSNPKREDANRLYLRLGFKRRDTNAYIYKF
;
A
#
# COMPACT_ATOMS: atom_id res chain seq x y z
N MET A 1 -12.73 -15.53 2.79
CA MET A 1 -11.30 -15.77 2.52
C MET A 1 -10.81 -14.78 1.47
N PHE A 2 -9.54 -14.48 1.46
CA PHE A 2 -8.94 -13.53 0.50
C PHE A 2 -7.52 -13.96 0.16
N VAL A 3 -6.99 -13.45 -0.95
CA VAL A 3 -5.61 -13.73 -1.40
C VAL A 3 -4.89 -12.40 -1.62
N ILE A 4 -3.66 -12.30 -1.12
CA ILE A 4 -2.76 -11.17 -1.38
C ILE A 4 -1.81 -11.54 -2.51
N GLN A 5 -1.73 -10.69 -3.50
CA GLN A 5 -0.87 -10.92 -4.66
C GLN A 5 -0.32 -9.61 -5.25
N PRO A 6 0.86 -9.64 -5.87
CA PRO A 6 1.34 -8.55 -6.71
C PRO A 6 0.46 -8.40 -7.96
N VAL A 7 0.43 -7.20 -8.50
CA VAL A 7 -0.32 -6.87 -9.72
C VAL A 7 0.55 -7.07 -10.94
N ASN A 8 -0.05 -7.55 -12.03
CA ASN A 8 0.56 -7.65 -13.35
C ASN A 8 0.06 -6.54 -14.29
N ASP A 9 0.77 -6.31 -15.39
CA ASP A 9 0.39 -5.30 -16.39
C ASP A 9 -1.01 -5.53 -16.96
N SER A 10 -1.41 -6.79 -17.11
CA SER A 10 -2.74 -7.18 -17.61
C SER A 10 -3.89 -6.81 -16.67
N ASP A 11 -3.60 -6.51 -15.41
CA ASP A 11 -4.60 -6.15 -14.40
C ASP A 11 -5.01 -4.67 -14.47
N ALA A 12 -4.34 -3.84 -15.29
CA ALA A 12 -4.55 -2.40 -15.30
C ALA A 12 -6.01 -1.96 -15.51
N PRO A 13 -6.80 -2.53 -16.45
CA PRO A 13 -8.20 -2.15 -16.59
C PRO A 13 -9.06 -2.46 -15.37
N GLU A 14 -8.82 -3.59 -14.72
CA GLU A 14 -9.53 -3.97 -13.50
C GLU A 14 -9.14 -3.07 -12.32
N LEU A 15 -7.86 -2.71 -12.21
CA LEU A 15 -7.37 -1.76 -11.21
C LEU A 15 -8.01 -0.39 -11.37
N LEU A 16 -8.21 0.08 -12.59
CA LEU A 16 -8.89 1.35 -12.84
C LEU A 16 -10.26 1.38 -12.18
N LEU A 17 -11.06 0.34 -12.38
CA LEU A 17 -12.38 0.23 -11.77
C LEU A 17 -12.31 0.10 -10.24
N ALA A 18 -11.38 -0.72 -9.74
CA ALA A 18 -11.20 -0.91 -8.31
C ALA A 18 -10.79 0.42 -7.63
N PHE A 19 -9.87 1.17 -8.20
CA PHE A 19 -9.40 2.44 -7.62
C PHE A 19 -10.45 3.54 -7.68
N GLN A 20 -11.34 3.55 -8.67
CA GLN A 20 -12.48 4.47 -8.67
C GLN A 20 -13.38 4.29 -7.45
N ARG A 21 -13.43 3.07 -6.89
CA ARG A 21 -14.20 2.74 -5.69
C ARG A 21 -13.37 2.89 -4.40
N LEU A 22 -12.11 2.45 -4.42
CA LEU A 22 -11.26 2.38 -3.21
C LEU A 22 -10.61 3.72 -2.86
N ILE A 23 -10.12 4.48 -3.83
CA ILE A 23 -9.40 5.73 -3.54
C ILE A 23 -10.26 6.76 -2.81
N PRO A 24 -11.54 6.97 -3.16
CA PRO A 24 -12.41 7.85 -2.37
C PRO A 24 -12.58 7.44 -0.91
N GLN A 25 -12.39 6.16 -0.59
CA GLN A 25 -12.42 5.66 0.78
C GLN A 25 -11.10 5.93 1.55
N LEU A 26 -10.01 6.16 0.82
CA LEU A 26 -8.70 6.48 1.38
C LEU A 26 -8.53 8.00 1.56
N THR A 27 -8.85 8.78 0.54
CA THR A 27 -8.63 10.23 0.51
C THR A 27 -9.62 10.92 -0.41
N ARG A 28 -9.99 12.16 -0.05
CA ARG A 28 -10.77 13.06 -0.91
C ARG A 28 -9.90 14.17 -1.52
N ASN A 29 -8.61 14.21 -1.15
CA ASN A 29 -7.69 15.27 -1.61
C ASN A 29 -7.12 14.98 -2.99
N ASN A 30 -7.07 13.72 -3.40
CA ASN A 30 -6.55 13.29 -4.68
C ASN A 30 -7.61 12.48 -5.43
N PRO A 31 -7.77 12.69 -6.75
CA PRO A 31 -8.67 11.88 -7.55
C PRO A 31 -8.13 10.45 -7.72
N PRO A 32 -8.98 9.48 -8.06
CA PRO A 32 -8.51 8.17 -8.51
C PRO A 32 -7.57 8.29 -9.72
N PRO A 33 -6.60 7.37 -9.86
CA PRO A 33 -5.66 7.42 -10.98
C PRO A 33 -6.34 7.14 -12.32
N THR A 34 -5.82 7.73 -13.38
CA THR A 34 -6.16 7.39 -14.77
C THR A 34 -5.53 6.05 -15.16
N LEU A 35 -5.98 5.46 -16.27
CA LEU A 35 -5.37 4.24 -16.80
C LEU A 35 -3.88 4.44 -17.12
N GLY A 36 -3.52 5.59 -17.70
CA GLY A 36 -2.12 5.91 -18.01
C GLY A 36 -1.25 5.99 -16.76
N GLU A 37 -1.76 6.57 -15.68
CA GLU A 37 -1.06 6.64 -14.39
C GLU A 37 -0.90 5.25 -13.76
N ILE A 38 -1.90 4.38 -13.86
CA ILE A 38 -1.80 2.99 -13.39
C ILE A 38 -0.74 2.24 -14.19
N VAL A 39 -0.74 2.35 -15.51
CA VAL A 39 0.27 1.72 -16.36
C VAL A 39 1.68 2.21 -16.01
N ALA A 40 1.85 3.51 -15.78
CA ALA A 40 3.12 4.08 -15.35
C ALA A 40 3.58 3.51 -13.99
N LEU A 41 2.64 3.38 -13.04
CA LEU A 41 2.91 2.76 -11.74
C LEU A 41 3.40 1.31 -11.89
N LEU A 42 2.73 0.51 -12.70
CA LEU A 42 3.06 -0.90 -12.91
C LEU A 42 4.41 -1.09 -13.62
N LYS A 43 4.84 -0.13 -14.43
CA LYS A 43 6.14 -0.14 -15.11
C LYS A 43 7.29 0.36 -14.25
N SER A 44 7.02 0.95 -13.10
CA SER A 44 8.05 1.47 -12.21
C SER A 44 8.79 0.33 -11.50
N ASP A 45 10.10 0.21 -11.72
CA ASP A 45 10.93 -0.86 -11.13
C ASP A 45 11.03 -0.78 -9.61
N SER A 46 10.84 0.41 -9.03
CA SER A 46 10.88 0.63 -7.59
C SER A 46 9.53 0.42 -6.89
N SER A 47 8.44 0.29 -7.64
CA SER A 47 7.09 0.18 -7.11
C SER A 47 6.58 -1.25 -7.17
N VAL A 48 6.00 -1.70 -6.07
CA VAL A 48 5.27 -2.98 -5.98
C VAL A 48 3.86 -2.65 -5.50
N LEU A 49 2.88 -2.90 -6.36
CA LEU A 49 1.49 -2.77 -5.98
C LEU A 49 0.96 -4.14 -5.55
N LEU A 50 0.49 -4.24 -4.31
CA LEU A 50 -0.19 -5.42 -3.78
C LEU A 50 -1.69 -5.19 -3.78
N ILE A 51 -2.43 -6.23 -4.12
CA ILE A 51 -3.89 -6.24 -4.04
C ILE A 51 -4.37 -7.41 -3.19
N ALA A 52 -5.52 -7.21 -2.57
CA ALA A 52 -6.28 -8.26 -1.92
C ALA A 52 -7.49 -8.61 -2.78
N ARG A 53 -7.61 -9.88 -3.15
CA ARG A 53 -8.78 -10.41 -3.86
C ARG A 53 -9.65 -11.22 -2.93
N ALA A 54 -10.95 -10.97 -2.97
CA ALA A 54 -11.95 -11.79 -2.29
C ALA A 54 -12.23 -13.09 -3.06
N GLU A 55 -13.06 -13.97 -2.51
CA GLU A 55 -13.43 -15.26 -3.15
C GLU A 55 -14.10 -15.08 -4.52
N ASP A 56 -14.86 -14.02 -4.70
CA ASP A 56 -15.48 -13.67 -5.98
C ASP A 56 -14.51 -13.01 -6.97
N SER A 57 -13.22 -13.02 -6.66
CA SER A 57 -12.13 -12.41 -7.42
C SER A 57 -12.12 -10.88 -7.45
N SER A 58 -13.03 -10.21 -6.79
CA SER A 58 -13.04 -8.74 -6.71
C SER A 58 -11.84 -8.20 -5.92
N ILE A 59 -11.31 -7.06 -6.35
CA ILE A 59 -10.24 -6.37 -5.62
C ILE A 59 -10.87 -5.58 -4.48
N VAL A 60 -10.52 -5.96 -3.25
CA VAL A 60 -11.09 -5.39 -2.01
C VAL A 60 -10.08 -4.65 -1.16
N GLY A 61 -8.84 -4.59 -1.58
CA GLY A 61 -7.80 -3.84 -0.90
C GLY A 61 -6.57 -3.65 -1.77
N ALA A 62 -5.77 -2.65 -1.44
CA ALA A 62 -4.52 -2.36 -2.12
C ALA A 62 -3.50 -1.73 -1.17
N LEU A 63 -2.23 -1.89 -1.51
CA LEU A 63 -1.10 -1.30 -0.81
C LEU A 63 0.02 -1.04 -1.81
N SER A 64 0.60 0.17 -1.77
CA SER A 64 1.79 0.51 -2.54
C SER A 64 3.04 0.36 -1.69
N LEU A 65 3.99 -0.43 -2.15
CA LEU A 65 5.33 -0.58 -1.58
C LEU A 65 6.35 0.00 -2.56
N THR A 66 7.20 0.90 -2.08
CA THR A 66 8.35 1.39 -2.84
C THR A 66 9.62 0.86 -2.21
N VAL A 67 10.49 0.24 -3.01
CA VAL A 67 11.83 -0.20 -2.62
C VAL A 67 12.83 0.55 -3.48
N TYR A 68 13.71 1.31 -2.84
CA TYR A 68 14.61 2.23 -3.53
C TYR A 68 16.00 2.24 -2.92
N ARG A 69 16.97 2.62 -3.73
CA ARG A 69 18.36 2.70 -3.30
C ARG A 69 18.75 4.15 -3.04
N VAL A 70 19.47 4.35 -1.94
CA VAL A 70 20.15 5.61 -1.58
C VAL A 70 21.62 5.29 -1.26
N PRO A 71 22.50 6.28 -1.13
CA PRO A 71 23.93 6.01 -0.88
C PRO A 71 24.18 5.12 0.37
N THR A 72 23.30 5.18 1.36
CA THR A 72 23.46 4.42 2.61
C THR A 72 22.76 3.04 2.58
N GLY A 73 22.21 2.62 1.45
CA GLY A 73 21.61 1.29 1.30
C GLY A 73 20.27 1.26 0.59
N ILE A 74 19.56 0.16 0.77
CA ILE A 74 18.22 -0.06 0.23
C ILE A 74 17.19 0.24 1.30
N ARG A 75 16.16 1.01 0.96
CA ARG A 75 15.06 1.41 1.84
C ARG A 75 13.73 1.06 1.23
N SER A 76 12.71 1.02 2.07
CA SER A 76 11.35 0.81 1.61
C SER A 76 10.35 1.67 2.38
N ILE A 77 9.24 1.97 1.71
CA ILE A 77 8.14 2.75 2.27
C ILE A 77 6.81 2.20 1.77
N ILE A 78 5.83 2.15 2.65
CA ILE A 78 4.43 1.84 2.31
C ILE A 78 3.66 3.15 2.16
N GLU A 79 2.85 3.21 1.11
CA GLU A 79 1.90 4.29 0.84
C GLU A 79 0.55 3.74 0.40
N ASP A 80 -0.49 4.55 0.57
CA ASP A 80 -1.84 4.29 0.05
C ASP A 80 -2.38 2.90 0.38
N VAL A 81 -2.40 2.57 1.67
CA VAL A 81 -3.04 1.35 2.17
C VAL A 81 -4.54 1.58 2.28
N VAL A 82 -5.32 0.83 1.54
CA VAL A 82 -6.79 0.92 1.57
C VAL A 82 -7.42 -0.46 1.57
N VAL A 83 -8.45 -0.63 2.39
CA VAL A 83 -9.32 -1.82 2.43
C VAL A 83 -10.76 -1.34 2.29
N ASP A 84 -11.50 -1.98 1.40
CA ASP A 84 -12.92 -1.68 1.19
C ASP A 84 -13.69 -1.71 2.51
N GLU A 85 -14.46 -0.67 2.75
CA GLU A 85 -15.20 -0.51 4.01
C GLU A 85 -16.14 -1.67 4.31
N HIS A 86 -16.68 -2.34 3.27
CA HIS A 86 -17.61 -3.45 3.40
C HIS A 86 -16.93 -4.75 3.89
N VAL A 87 -15.62 -4.84 3.86
CA VAL A 87 -14.86 -6.04 4.26
C VAL A 87 -13.78 -5.74 5.31
N ARG A 88 -13.83 -4.59 5.95
CA ARG A 88 -12.92 -4.26 7.07
C ARG A 88 -13.13 -5.20 8.25
N GLY A 89 -12.10 -5.33 9.09
CA GLY A 89 -12.15 -6.19 10.26
C GLY A 89 -11.90 -7.67 9.98
N GLN A 90 -11.55 -8.04 8.75
CA GLN A 90 -11.26 -9.42 8.34
C GLN A 90 -9.77 -9.73 8.22
N GLY A 91 -8.89 -8.83 8.64
CA GLY A 91 -7.45 -9.03 8.60
C GLY A 91 -6.77 -8.72 7.26
N ILE A 92 -7.48 -8.14 6.30
CA ILE A 92 -6.96 -7.84 4.95
C ILE A 92 -5.82 -6.82 5.03
N GLY A 93 -5.99 -5.74 5.79
CA GLY A 93 -4.95 -4.72 5.97
C GLY A 93 -3.68 -5.30 6.59
N GLU A 94 -3.83 -6.16 7.60
CA GLU A 94 -2.70 -6.86 8.22
C GLU A 94 -1.98 -7.75 7.22
N ALA A 95 -2.71 -8.53 6.43
CA ALA A 95 -2.13 -9.42 5.43
C ALA A 95 -1.36 -8.66 4.33
N LEU A 96 -1.90 -7.52 3.88
CA LEU A 96 -1.21 -6.64 2.93
C LEU A 96 0.12 -6.13 3.50
N VAL A 97 0.12 -5.64 4.73
CA VAL A 97 1.34 -5.11 5.37
C VAL A 97 2.35 -6.23 5.62
N ARG A 98 1.93 -7.40 6.09
CA ARG A 98 2.83 -8.56 6.27
C ARG A 98 3.50 -8.95 4.95
N ARG A 99 2.74 -9.01 3.86
CA ARG A 99 3.31 -9.32 2.54
C ARG A 99 4.30 -8.26 2.06
N ALA A 100 4.00 -6.99 2.30
CA ALA A 100 4.93 -5.90 1.99
C ALA A 100 6.25 -6.02 2.80
N LEU A 101 6.18 -6.36 4.08
CA LEU A 101 7.35 -6.59 4.92
C LEU A 101 8.23 -7.74 4.38
N GLU A 102 7.61 -8.85 3.96
CA GLU A 102 8.32 -9.98 3.35
C GLU A 102 9.05 -9.55 2.08
N ILE A 103 8.36 -8.87 1.15
CA ILE A 103 8.94 -8.41 -0.11
C ILE A 103 10.09 -7.42 0.13
N ALA A 104 9.90 -6.46 1.02
CA ALA A 104 10.94 -5.50 1.35
C ALA A 104 12.20 -6.19 1.88
N LYS A 105 12.04 -7.18 2.76
CA LYS A 105 13.14 -7.99 3.28
C LYS A 105 13.82 -8.81 2.19
N GLU A 106 13.06 -9.47 1.34
CA GLU A 106 13.58 -10.25 0.19
C GLU A 106 14.40 -9.37 -0.77
N LYS A 107 13.99 -8.12 -0.96
CA LYS A 107 14.71 -7.15 -1.79
C LYS A 107 15.90 -6.49 -1.10
N GLY A 108 16.20 -6.86 0.14
CA GLY A 108 17.36 -6.38 0.88
C GLY A 108 17.19 -5.02 1.55
N ALA A 109 15.97 -4.52 1.71
CA ALA A 109 15.73 -3.27 2.41
C ALA A 109 16.16 -3.37 3.89
N ALA A 110 16.83 -2.34 4.39
CA ALA A 110 17.26 -2.28 5.78
C ALA A 110 16.08 -2.09 6.73
N HIS A 111 15.04 -1.38 6.28
CA HIS A 111 13.83 -1.11 7.02
C HIS A 111 12.68 -0.74 6.09
N LEU A 112 11.48 -0.78 6.62
CA LEU A 112 10.28 -0.29 5.97
C LEU A 112 9.63 0.77 6.84
N THR A 113 9.35 1.94 6.27
CA THR A 113 8.72 3.06 6.97
C THR A 113 7.33 3.35 6.40
N LEU A 114 6.53 4.02 7.18
CA LEU A 114 5.25 4.57 6.78
C LEU A 114 4.92 5.80 7.62
N THR A 115 4.00 6.60 7.13
CA THR A 115 3.37 7.65 7.94
C THR A 115 1.88 7.37 8.05
N SER A 116 1.29 7.71 9.18
CA SER A 116 -0.14 7.50 9.43
C SER A 116 -0.69 8.66 10.27
N ASN A 117 -1.86 9.15 9.87
CA ASN A 117 -2.53 10.19 10.63
C ASN A 117 -2.86 9.66 12.05
N PRO A 118 -2.58 10.42 13.12
CA PRO A 118 -2.92 10.01 14.49
C PRO A 118 -4.39 9.67 14.71
N LYS A 119 -5.29 10.23 13.92
CA LYS A 119 -6.74 9.95 13.99
C LYS A 119 -7.11 8.56 13.46
N ARG A 120 -6.24 7.91 12.70
CA ARG A 120 -6.43 6.54 12.22
C ARG A 120 -6.01 5.53 13.30
N GLU A 121 -6.74 5.51 14.40
CA GLU A 121 -6.38 4.75 15.60
C GLU A 121 -6.26 3.24 15.34
N ASP A 122 -7.17 2.66 14.55
CA ASP A 122 -7.13 1.22 14.22
C ASP A 122 -5.89 0.86 13.40
N ALA A 123 -5.56 1.67 12.40
CA ALA A 123 -4.35 1.48 11.59
C ALA A 123 -3.08 1.61 12.44
N ASN A 124 -3.00 2.62 13.30
CA ASN A 124 -1.86 2.82 14.17
C ASN A 124 -1.67 1.65 15.15
N ARG A 125 -2.75 1.13 15.73
CA ARG A 125 -2.70 -0.08 16.56
C ARG A 125 -2.20 -1.29 15.79
N LEU A 126 -2.65 -1.47 14.55
CA LEU A 126 -2.18 -2.54 13.66
C LEU A 126 -0.67 -2.47 13.45
N TYR A 127 -0.14 -1.30 13.12
CA TYR A 127 1.30 -1.15 12.87
C TYR A 127 2.14 -1.48 14.10
N LEU A 128 1.74 -1.00 15.28
CA LEU A 128 2.43 -1.34 16.53
C LEU A 128 2.38 -2.84 16.85
N ARG A 129 1.23 -3.49 16.64
CA ARG A 129 1.07 -4.93 16.82
C ARG A 129 1.96 -5.74 15.86
N LEU A 130 2.20 -5.24 14.64
CA LEU A 130 3.09 -5.86 13.66
C LEU A 130 4.57 -5.64 13.94
N GLY A 131 4.93 -4.87 14.94
CA GLY A 131 6.31 -4.61 15.32
C GLY A 131 6.90 -3.31 14.79
N PHE A 132 6.12 -2.48 14.12
CA PHE A 132 6.55 -1.13 13.79
C PHE A 132 6.76 -0.33 15.07
N LYS A 133 7.77 0.53 15.06
CA LYS A 133 8.07 1.44 16.16
C LYS A 133 7.87 2.86 15.72
N ARG A 134 7.27 3.66 16.58
CA ARG A 134 7.17 5.10 16.35
C ARG A 134 8.56 5.71 16.29
N ARG A 135 8.84 6.52 15.27
CA ARG A 135 10.14 7.17 15.10
C ARG A 135 10.15 8.50 15.84
N ASP A 136 11.30 8.81 16.44
CA ASP A 136 11.62 10.12 16.99
C ASP A 136 12.30 10.95 15.88
N THR A 137 11.49 11.49 14.98
CA THR A 137 11.94 12.30 13.83
C THR A 137 10.84 13.26 13.43
N ASN A 138 11.19 14.33 12.73
CA ASN A 138 10.22 15.26 12.16
C ASN A 138 9.93 14.88 10.70
N ALA A 139 8.67 14.92 10.33
CA ALA A 139 8.23 14.79 8.95
C ALA A 139 7.91 16.17 8.37
N TYR A 140 8.43 16.48 7.20
CA TYR A 140 8.21 17.75 6.52
C TYR A 140 7.61 17.52 5.15
N ILE A 141 6.81 18.46 4.69
CA ILE A 141 6.25 18.47 3.33
C ILE A 141 6.46 19.84 2.69
N TYR A 142 6.85 19.86 1.44
CA TYR A 142 6.83 21.04 0.59
C TYR A 142 5.91 20.73 -0.60
N LYS A 143 4.90 21.57 -0.81
CA LYS A 143 3.95 21.41 -1.92
C LYS A 143 4.32 22.33 -3.08
N PHE A 144 4.31 21.78 -4.28
CA PHE A 144 4.53 22.50 -5.51
C PHE A 144 3.24 23.13 -6.04
#